data_c69b0aae031b298dbe0e2b50686d0211
#
_entry.id   c69b0aae031b298dbe0e2b50686d0211
#
_cell.length_a   1.000
_cell.length_b   1.000
_cell.length_c   1.000
_cell.angle_alpha   90.00
_cell.angle_beta   90.00
_cell.angle_gamma   90.00
#
_symmetry.space_group_name_H-M   'P 1'
#
loop_
_entity.id
_entity.type
_entity.pdbx_description
1 polymer ?
#
loop_
_entity_poly.entity_id
_entity_poly.type
_entity_poly.pdbx_seq_one_letter_code
_entity_poly.pdbx_strand_id
1 'polypeptide(L)'
;LAVADARTLWHTAHVSGAASLEALLGTPVAFDARIQDARGQDGQRDSAALLRALLENSEIRESHRDGDPRVQDAYALRCMPQVHGPVLDALRFAEGLIGRELNAATDNPLVFEDGTMLSGGNFHGQAVAMALDVLAIAMTNLATMSERRIDRTVQQDRNQGLPPFLARGAGLHSGVQMGQVTATR
;
A
#
# COMPACT_ATOMS: atom_id res chain seq x y z
N LEU A 1 6.28 16.32 -5.08
CA LEU A 1 6.35 15.15 -5.98
C LEU A 1 6.28 13.84 -5.18
N ALA A 2 7.28 13.50 -4.34
CA ALA A 2 7.36 12.20 -3.65
C ALA A 2 6.07 11.80 -2.90
N VAL A 3 5.41 12.73 -2.22
CA VAL A 3 4.14 12.48 -1.51
C VAL A 3 3.00 12.18 -2.49
N ALA A 4 2.91 12.90 -3.60
CA ALA A 4 1.90 12.65 -4.64
C ALA A 4 2.12 11.29 -5.30
N ASP A 5 3.36 10.94 -5.60
CA ASP A 5 3.74 9.65 -6.17
C ASP A 5 3.42 8.51 -5.19
N ALA A 6 3.74 8.67 -3.91
CA ALA A 6 3.42 7.71 -2.86
C ALA A 6 1.90 7.48 -2.71
N ARG A 7 1.10 8.54 -2.84
CA ARG A 7 -0.37 8.43 -2.86
C ARG A 7 -0.86 7.63 -4.05
N THR A 8 -0.32 7.89 -5.23
CA THR A 8 -0.64 7.12 -6.45
C THR A 8 -0.26 5.65 -6.29
N LEU A 9 0.93 5.36 -5.75
CA LEU A 9 1.38 3.99 -5.48
C LEU A 9 0.49 3.29 -4.46
N TRP A 10 0.03 3.99 -3.41
CA TRP A 10 -0.89 3.43 -2.43
C TRP A 10 -2.22 3.00 -3.07
N HIS A 11 -2.83 3.83 -3.91
CA HIS A 11 -4.04 3.47 -4.66
C HIS A 11 -3.79 2.31 -5.62
N THR A 12 -2.69 2.36 -6.37
CA THR A 12 -2.30 1.30 -7.32
C THR A 12 -2.13 -0.05 -6.61
N ALA A 13 -1.54 -0.05 -5.40
CA ALA A 13 -1.39 -1.25 -4.60
C ALA A 13 -2.73 -1.86 -4.15
N HIS A 14 -3.77 -1.04 -3.94
CA HIS A 14 -5.13 -1.54 -3.65
C HIS A 14 -5.78 -2.16 -4.89
N VAL A 15 -5.70 -1.49 -6.03
CA VAL A 15 -6.26 -2.01 -7.30
C VAL A 15 -5.58 -3.33 -7.67
N SER A 16 -4.24 -3.37 -7.67
CA SER A 16 -3.50 -4.59 -7.97
C SER A 16 -3.71 -5.68 -6.92
N GLY A 17 -3.90 -5.30 -5.65
CA GLY A 17 -4.21 -6.20 -4.55
C GLY A 17 -5.58 -6.85 -4.70
N ALA A 18 -6.61 -6.07 -5.05
CA ALA A 18 -7.96 -6.56 -5.31
C ALA A 18 -7.97 -7.51 -6.52
N ALA A 19 -7.34 -7.13 -7.63
CA ALA A 19 -7.21 -7.99 -8.81
C ALA A 19 -6.46 -9.31 -8.50
N SER A 20 -5.40 -9.24 -7.67
CA SER A 20 -4.67 -10.44 -7.24
C SER A 20 -5.53 -11.34 -6.34
N LEU A 21 -6.35 -10.76 -5.47
CA LEU A 21 -7.27 -11.51 -4.62
C LEU A 21 -8.28 -12.28 -5.47
N GLU A 22 -8.87 -11.66 -6.48
CA GLU A 22 -9.80 -12.32 -7.40
C GLU A 22 -9.11 -13.42 -8.21
N ALA A 23 -7.94 -13.12 -8.81
CA ALA A 23 -7.19 -14.10 -9.61
C ALA A 23 -6.77 -15.35 -8.80
N LEU A 24 -6.53 -15.18 -7.51
CA LEU A 24 -6.18 -16.24 -6.56
C LEU A 24 -7.40 -16.82 -5.82
N LEU A 25 -8.60 -16.52 -6.30
CA LEU A 25 -9.87 -16.98 -5.71
C LEU A 25 -9.96 -16.67 -4.21
N GLY A 26 -9.51 -15.48 -3.79
CA GLY A 26 -9.53 -15.05 -2.40
C GLY A 26 -10.90 -14.58 -1.93
N THR A 27 -11.03 -14.31 -0.62
CA THR A 27 -12.27 -13.87 -0.01
C THR A 27 -12.14 -12.46 0.60
N PRO A 28 -13.13 -11.56 0.43
CA PRO A 28 -13.13 -10.25 1.06
C PRO A 28 -13.53 -10.29 2.55
N VAL A 29 -13.82 -11.45 3.13
CA VAL A 29 -14.25 -11.58 4.54
C VAL A 29 -13.29 -10.91 5.52
N ALA A 30 -11.97 -10.98 5.25
CA ALA A 30 -10.96 -10.31 6.08
C ALA A 30 -11.06 -8.76 6.07
N PHE A 31 -11.81 -8.19 5.14
CA PHE A 31 -12.02 -6.74 5.01
C PHE A 31 -13.32 -6.26 5.66
N ASP A 32 -14.08 -7.15 6.33
CA ASP A 32 -15.30 -6.79 7.06
C ASP A 32 -15.04 -5.61 8.00
N ALA A 33 -15.96 -4.64 8.02
CA ALA A 33 -15.82 -3.42 8.81
C ALA A 33 -15.64 -3.69 10.31
N ARG A 34 -16.35 -4.69 10.83
CA ARG A 34 -16.32 -5.08 12.26
C ARG A 34 -14.91 -5.51 12.70
N ILE A 35 -14.15 -6.16 11.83
CA ILE A 35 -12.75 -6.55 12.11
C ILE A 35 -11.88 -5.30 12.27
N GLN A 36 -12.06 -4.33 11.39
CA GLN A 36 -11.28 -3.09 11.38
C GLN A 36 -11.64 -2.20 12.57
N ASP A 37 -12.93 -2.11 12.88
CA ASP A 37 -13.45 -1.34 14.03
C ASP A 37 -12.96 -1.90 15.36
N ALA A 38 -12.93 -3.22 15.49
CA ALA A 38 -12.41 -3.89 16.68
C ALA A 38 -10.93 -3.56 16.94
N ARG A 39 -10.15 -3.27 15.90
CA ARG A 39 -8.74 -2.87 16.03
C ARG A 39 -8.55 -1.37 16.25
N GLY A 40 -9.42 -0.53 15.69
CA GLY A 40 -9.42 0.91 15.94
C GLY A 40 -8.37 1.74 15.21
N GLN A 41 -7.74 1.23 14.13
CA GLN A 41 -6.75 1.95 13.32
C GLN A 41 -7.42 2.61 12.11
N ASP A 42 -7.33 3.93 11.97
CA ASP A 42 -8.07 4.68 10.95
C ASP A 42 -7.63 4.34 9.53
N GLY A 43 -6.33 4.35 9.24
CA GLY A 43 -5.82 3.97 7.92
C GLY A 43 -6.19 2.54 7.53
N GLN A 44 -6.27 1.61 8.51
CA GLN A 44 -6.71 0.25 8.27
C GLN A 44 -8.20 0.18 7.88
N ARG A 45 -9.06 0.97 8.52
CA ARG A 45 -10.48 1.09 8.17
C ARG A 45 -10.64 1.59 6.74
N ASP A 46 -9.92 2.65 6.37
CA ASP A 46 -9.98 3.25 5.04
C ASP A 46 -9.47 2.29 3.96
N SER A 47 -8.36 1.60 4.23
CA SER A 47 -7.82 0.58 3.33
C SER A 47 -8.83 -0.57 3.11
N ALA A 48 -9.43 -1.08 4.16
CA ALA A 48 -10.43 -2.14 4.06
C ALA A 48 -11.70 -1.67 3.34
N ALA A 49 -12.13 -0.43 3.56
CA ALA A 49 -13.29 0.15 2.87
C ALA A 49 -13.03 0.25 1.36
N LEU A 50 -11.84 0.70 0.96
CA LEU A 50 -11.45 0.77 -0.45
C LEU A 50 -11.41 -0.63 -1.09
N LEU A 51 -10.84 -1.62 -0.40
CA LEU A 51 -10.80 -3.00 -0.91
C LEU A 51 -12.21 -3.60 -1.06
N ARG A 52 -13.12 -3.35 -0.11
CA ARG A 52 -14.53 -3.77 -0.25
C ARG A 52 -15.19 -3.14 -1.47
N ALA A 53 -14.98 -1.84 -1.69
CA ALA A 53 -15.55 -1.13 -2.84
C ALA A 53 -14.99 -1.66 -4.18
N LEU A 54 -13.69 -1.98 -4.24
CA LEU A 54 -13.07 -2.56 -5.44
C LEU A 54 -13.57 -3.98 -5.76
N LEU A 55 -14.01 -4.72 -4.75
CA LEU A 55 -14.47 -6.11 -4.88
C LEU A 55 -16.01 -6.24 -4.88
N GLU A 56 -16.71 -5.11 -4.87
CA GLU A 56 -18.16 -5.09 -4.88
C GLU A 56 -18.70 -5.72 -6.18
N ASN A 57 -19.71 -6.58 -6.05
CA ASN A 57 -20.35 -7.27 -7.18
C ASN A 57 -19.41 -8.13 -8.04
N SER A 58 -18.31 -8.65 -7.47
CA SER A 58 -17.38 -9.53 -8.17
C SER A 58 -18.01 -10.88 -8.52
N GLU A 59 -18.17 -11.15 -9.80
CA GLU A 59 -18.64 -12.45 -10.31
C GLU A 59 -17.63 -13.55 -9.99
N ILE A 60 -16.32 -13.25 -9.98
CA ILE A 60 -15.27 -14.20 -9.63
C ILE A 60 -15.43 -14.62 -8.16
N ARG A 61 -15.69 -13.66 -7.26
CA ARG A 61 -15.94 -13.99 -5.86
C ARG A 61 -17.19 -14.85 -5.69
N GLU A 62 -18.26 -14.56 -6.39
CA GLU A 62 -19.49 -15.34 -6.31
C GLU A 62 -19.29 -16.78 -6.83
N SER A 63 -18.43 -16.99 -7.83
CA SER A 63 -18.18 -18.31 -8.42
C SER A 63 -17.63 -19.36 -7.45
N HIS A 64 -17.02 -18.94 -6.33
CA HIS A 64 -16.42 -19.82 -5.32
C HIS A 64 -16.82 -19.45 -3.88
N ARG A 65 -17.97 -18.79 -3.70
CA ARG A 65 -18.48 -18.42 -2.37
C ARG A 65 -18.70 -19.64 -1.50
N ASP A 66 -19.29 -20.67 -2.09
CA ASP A 66 -19.62 -21.91 -1.42
C ASP A 66 -18.62 -23.01 -1.84
N GLY A 67 -18.25 -23.85 -0.87
CA GLY A 67 -17.38 -25.00 -1.14
C GLY A 67 -15.87 -24.69 -1.20
N ASP A 68 -15.44 -23.50 -0.83
CA ASP A 68 -14.02 -23.19 -0.71
C ASP A 68 -13.40 -24.04 0.43
N PRO A 69 -12.43 -24.92 0.14
CA PRO A 69 -11.82 -25.78 1.15
C PRO A 69 -10.87 -25.02 2.08
N ARG A 70 -10.54 -23.77 1.79
CA ARG A 70 -9.57 -22.98 2.57
C ARG A 70 -10.24 -22.35 3.78
N VAL A 71 -9.62 -22.49 4.94
CA VAL A 71 -10.07 -21.82 6.17
C VAL A 71 -9.83 -20.32 6.08
N GLN A 72 -8.73 -19.90 5.44
CA GLN A 72 -8.33 -18.50 5.30
C GLN A 72 -7.33 -18.31 4.14
N ASP A 73 -7.31 -17.10 3.59
CA ASP A 73 -6.33 -16.70 2.60
C ASP A 73 -4.93 -16.48 3.19
N ALA A 74 -3.93 -16.45 2.30
CA ALA A 74 -2.56 -16.09 2.68
C ALA A 74 -2.47 -14.65 3.20
N TYR A 75 -1.46 -14.36 4.02
CA TYR A 75 -1.25 -13.03 4.61
C TYR A 75 -1.16 -11.92 3.55
N ALA A 76 -0.48 -12.19 2.43
CA ALA A 76 -0.34 -11.23 1.34
C ALA A 76 -1.67 -10.79 0.70
N LEU A 77 -2.75 -11.51 0.95
CA LEU A 77 -4.12 -11.19 0.52
C LEU A 77 -4.95 -10.64 1.69
N ARG A 78 -5.10 -11.43 2.78
CA ARG A 78 -6.02 -11.08 3.87
C ARG A 78 -5.52 -9.96 4.78
N CYS A 79 -4.20 -9.72 4.86
CA CYS A 79 -3.61 -8.69 5.72
C CYS A 79 -3.32 -7.38 4.99
N MET A 80 -3.87 -7.17 3.78
CA MET A 80 -3.72 -5.90 3.07
C MET A 80 -4.14 -4.69 3.92
N PRO A 81 -5.30 -4.67 4.61
CA PRO A 81 -5.67 -3.52 5.43
C PRO A 81 -4.66 -3.22 6.54
N GLN A 82 -4.11 -4.26 7.17
CA GLN A 82 -3.16 -4.14 8.28
C GLN A 82 -1.79 -3.61 7.85
N VAL A 83 -1.43 -3.72 6.58
CA VAL A 83 -0.17 -3.20 6.01
C VAL A 83 -0.41 -1.89 5.25
N HIS A 84 -1.40 -1.85 4.37
CA HIS A 84 -1.71 -0.65 3.57
C HIS A 84 -2.26 0.50 4.43
N GLY A 85 -2.93 0.18 5.55
CA GLY A 85 -3.49 1.17 6.46
C GLY A 85 -2.42 2.05 7.12
N PRO A 86 -1.44 1.49 7.84
CA PRO A 86 -0.32 2.26 8.40
C PRO A 86 0.48 3.05 7.36
N VAL A 87 0.55 2.57 6.10
CA VAL A 87 1.14 3.34 5.01
C VAL A 87 0.34 4.60 4.71
N LEU A 88 -1.00 4.53 4.73
CA LEU A 88 -1.86 5.71 4.59
C LEU A 88 -1.66 6.69 5.74
N ASP A 89 -1.54 6.19 6.98
CA ASP A 89 -1.33 7.05 8.14
C ASP A 89 0.05 7.74 8.08
N ALA A 90 1.10 7.04 7.66
CA ALA A 90 2.42 7.62 7.40
C ALA A 90 2.39 8.68 6.27
N LEU A 91 1.61 8.41 5.21
CA LEU A 91 1.41 9.36 4.11
C LEU A 91 0.72 10.64 4.60
N ARG A 92 -0.35 10.52 5.40
CA ARG A 92 -1.04 11.67 6.03
C ARG A 92 -0.12 12.48 6.93
N PHE A 93 0.72 11.81 7.71
CA PHE A 93 1.73 12.47 8.54
C PHE A 93 2.72 13.28 7.68
N ALA A 94 3.27 12.69 6.62
CA ALA A 94 4.19 13.36 5.71
C ALA A 94 3.52 14.54 4.99
N GLU A 95 2.29 14.38 4.49
CA GLU A 95 1.51 15.45 3.87
C GLU A 95 1.29 16.62 4.82
N GLY A 96 0.95 16.33 6.07
CA GLY A 96 0.73 17.39 7.08
C GLY A 96 1.99 18.19 7.39
N LEU A 97 3.16 17.55 7.45
CA LEU A 97 4.44 18.25 7.67
C LEU A 97 4.85 19.06 6.44
N ILE A 98 4.87 18.44 5.26
CA ILE A 98 5.29 19.09 4.02
C ILE A 98 4.33 20.24 3.64
N GLY A 99 3.03 20.04 3.87
CA GLY A 99 2.03 21.08 3.60
C GLY A 99 2.24 22.35 4.40
N ARG A 100 2.68 22.26 5.67
CA ARG A 100 3.07 23.42 6.47
C ARG A 100 4.36 24.06 5.96
N GLU A 101 5.34 23.25 5.58
CA GLU A 101 6.64 23.73 5.10
C GLU A 101 6.55 24.53 3.80
N LEU A 102 5.58 24.21 2.92
CA LEU A 102 5.39 24.89 1.64
C LEU A 102 5.18 26.41 1.76
N ASN A 103 4.66 26.88 2.89
CA ASN A 103 4.39 28.28 3.14
C ASN A 103 5.16 28.83 4.37
N ALA A 104 6.13 28.07 4.85
CA ALA A 104 6.92 28.46 6.01
C ALA A 104 8.01 29.48 5.64
N ALA A 105 8.33 30.39 6.56
CA ALA A 105 9.51 31.22 6.48
C ALA A 105 10.72 30.38 6.96
N THR A 106 11.52 29.91 6.01
CA THR A 106 12.60 28.93 6.24
C THR A 106 13.99 29.53 6.13
N ASP A 107 14.18 30.75 6.59
CA ASP A 107 15.44 31.49 6.48
C ASP A 107 15.95 31.99 7.83
N ASN A 108 17.13 32.61 7.82
CA ASN A 108 17.78 33.28 8.95
C ASN A 108 18.67 34.43 8.45
N PRO A 109 18.55 35.62 9.02
CA PRO A 109 17.54 36.07 9.99
C PRO A 109 16.16 36.28 9.36
N LEU A 110 15.12 36.28 10.19
CA LEU A 110 13.78 36.70 9.77
C LEU A 110 13.55 38.16 10.05
N VAL A 111 12.92 38.87 9.10
CA VAL A 111 12.52 40.28 9.25
C VAL A 111 10.99 40.34 9.40
N PHE A 112 10.50 40.96 10.44
CA PHE A 112 9.08 41.09 10.77
C PHE A 112 8.51 42.43 10.30
N GLU A 113 7.19 42.53 10.23
CA GLU A 113 6.48 43.73 9.74
C GLU A 113 6.78 44.99 10.56
N ASP A 114 7.12 44.85 11.84
CA ASP A 114 7.53 45.95 12.71
C ASP A 114 9.00 46.40 12.51
N GLY A 115 9.70 45.77 11.55
CA GLY A 115 11.10 46.02 11.27
C GLY A 115 12.07 45.26 12.18
N THR A 116 11.58 44.46 13.11
CA THR A 116 12.43 43.64 13.98
C THR A 116 13.13 42.57 13.19
N MET A 117 14.43 42.37 13.42
CA MET A 117 15.23 41.33 12.82
C MET A 117 15.68 40.35 13.89
N LEU A 118 15.28 39.04 13.72
CA LEU A 118 15.58 37.99 14.69
C LEU A 118 16.33 36.84 14.03
N SER A 119 17.42 36.43 14.67
CA SER A 119 18.12 35.21 14.28
C SER A 119 17.48 33.99 14.93
N GLY A 120 17.24 32.95 14.12
CA GLY A 120 16.63 31.68 14.54
C GLY A 120 17.16 30.49 13.76
N GLY A 121 16.47 29.34 13.84
CA GLY A 121 16.86 28.09 13.22
C GLY A 121 15.91 27.57 12.15
N ASN A 122 15.04 28.43 11.60
CA ASN A 122 13.98 27.99 10.67
C ASN A 122 14.49 27.46 9.32
N PHE A 123 15.78 27.67 9.02
CA PHE A 123 16.46 27.07 7.86
C PHE A 123 16.68 25.54 8.00
N HIS A 124 16.47 24.96 9.20
CA HIS A 124 16.79 23.56 9.47
C HIS A 124 15.70 22.64 8.91
N GLY A 125 16.03 21.88 7.86
CA GLY A 125 15.07 21.03 7.13
C GLY A 125 14.70 19.69 7.81
N GLN A 126 14.89 19.53 9.13
CA GLN A 126 14.68 18.27 9.84
C GLN A 126 13.24 17.74 9.72
N ALA A 127 12.25 18.63 9.74
CA ALA A 127 10.85 18.21 9.61
C ALA A 127 10.58 17.50 8.26
N VAL A 128 11.11 18.05 7.17
CA VAL A 128 10.98 17.46 5.82
C VAL A 128 11.76 16.14 5.73
N ALA A 129 13.00 16.12 6.25
CA ALA A 129 13.84 14.91 6.25
C ALA A 129 13.13 13.76 6.96
N MET A 130 12.64 13.98 8.18
CA MET A 130 11.92 12.97 8.96
C MET A 130 10.64 12.50 8.26
N ALA A 131 9.89 13.41 7.65
CA ALA A 131 8.67 13.05 6.91
C ALA A 131 8.99 12.13 5.72
N LEU A 132 10.07 12.40 4.99
CA LEU A 132 10.48 11.58 3.85
C LEU A 132 11.07 10.23 4.29
N ASP A 133 11.80 10.16 5.40
CA ASP A 133 12.31 8.90 5.94
C ASP A 133 11.16 7.97 6.40
N VAL A 134 10.17 8.52 7.11
CA VAL A 134 8.96 7.77 7.48
C VAL A 134 8.21 7.27 6.25
N LEU A 135 8.09 8.11 5.22
CA LEU A 135 7.45 7.75 3.97
C LEU A 135 8.21 6.63 3.24
N ALA A 136 9.53 6.67 3.21
CA ALA A 136 10.36 5.64 2.59
C ALA A 136 10.17 4.28 3.29
N ILE A 137 10.15 4.25 4.63
CA ILE A 137 9.85 3.04 5.42
C ILE A 137 8.46 2.50 5.07
N ALA A 138 7.46 3.37 5.00
CA ALA A 138 6.09 2.98 4.67
C ALA A 138 5.99 2.38 3.26
N MET A 139 6.62 3.00 2.26
CA MET A 139 6.64 2.50 0.87
C MET A 139 7.34 1.14 0.76
N THR A 140 8.41 0.90 1.52
CA THR A 140 9.08 -0.40 1.57
C THR A 140 8.15 -1.51 2.06
N ASN A 141 7.34 -1.24 3.10
CA ASN A 141 6.35 -2.21 3.57
C ASN A 141 5.27 -2.51 2.51
N LEU A 142 4.82 -1.50 1.79
CA LEU A 142 3.86 -1.65 0.70
C LEU A 142 4.43 -2.48 -0.44
N ALA A 143 5.69 -2.23 -0.82
CA ALA A 143 6.42 -2.98 -1.83
C ALA A 143 6.60 -4.45 -1.44
N THR A 144 7.01 -4.72 -0.20
CA THR A 144 7.18 -6.07 0.34
C THR A 144 5.87 -6.87 0.27
N MET A 145 4.74 -6.27 0.64
CA MET A 145 3.44 -6.93 0.54
C MET A 145 3.08 -7.24 -0.92
N SER A 146 3.39 -6.33 -1.84
CA SER A 146 3.14 -6.52 -3.28
C SER A 146 4.02 -7.63 -3.84
N GLU A 147 5.29 -7.68 -3.46
CA GLU A 147 6.22 -8.73 -3.86
C GLU A 147 5.72 -10.11 -3.40
N ARG A 148 5.26 -10.26 -2.15
CA ARG A 148 4.70 -11.53 -1.65
C ARG A 148 3.45 -11.96 -2.42
N ARG A 149 2.65 -11.05 -2.96
CA ARG A 149 1.54 -11.38 -3.86
C ARG A 149 2.03 -11.87 -5.21
N ILE A 150 3.04 -11.23 -5.78
CA ILE A 150 3.67 -11.66 -7.04
C ILE A 150 4.24 -13.07 -6.87
N ASP A 151 5.03 -13.30 -5.81
CA ASP A 151 5.58 -14.61 -5.48
C ASP A 151 4.49 -15.69 -5.47
N ARG A 152 3.38 -15.42 -4.81
CA ARG A 152 2.26 -16.37 -4.75
C ARG A 152 1.63 -16.64 -6.12
N THR A 153 1.50 -15.63 -6.97
CA THR A 153 0.87 -15.79 -8.30
C THR A 153 1.73 -16.56 -9.29
N VAL A 154 3.05 -16.51 -9.15
CA VAL A 154 3.97 -17.21 -10.07
C VAL A 154 4.23 -18.66 -9.67
N GLN A 155 3.93 -19.06 -8.44
CA GLN A 155 4.16 -20.42 -7.93
C GLN A 155 2.95 -21.31 -8.14
N GLN A 156 3.12 -22.36 -8.98
CA GLN A 156 2.05 -23.27 -9.41
C GLN A 156 1.34 -23.99 -8.24
N ASP A 157 2.05 -24.29 -7.16
CA ASP A 157 1.50 -24.97 -5.98
C ASP A 157 0.62 -24.06 -5.11
N ARG A 158 0.61 -22.74 -5.37
CA ARG A 158 -0.06 -21.73 -4.53
C ARG A 158 -0.99 -20.78 -5.28
N ASN A 159 -1.01 -20.84 -6.61
CA ASN A 159 -1.68 -19.85 -7.45
C ASN A 159 -3.09 -20.25 -7.91
N GLN A 160 -3.70 -21.25 -7.28
CA GLN A 160 -5.07 -21.67 -7.55
C GLN A 160 -5.31 -22.14 -9.00
N GLY A 161 -4.33 -22.83 -9.59
CA GLY A 161 -4.45 -23.39 -10.95
C GLY A 161 -4.13 -22.42 -12.08
N LEU A 162 -3.62 -21.25 -11.78
CA LEU A 162 -3.07 -20.37 -12.81
C LEU A 162 -1.82 -21.00 -13.44
N PRO A 163 -1.48 -20.66 -14.71
CA PRO A 163 -0.25 -21.15 -15.33
C PRO A 163 0.99 -20.76 -14.52
N PRO A 164 2.01 -21.63 -14.43
CA PRO A 164 3.28 -21.28 -13.80
C PRO A 164 3.85 -20.00 -14.40
N PHE A 165 4.36 -19.09 -13.55
CA PHE A 165 4.86 -17.77 -13.95
C PHE A 165 3.84 -16.88 -14.69
N LEU A 166 2.55 -17.23 -14.70
CA LEU A 166 1.50 -16.63 -15.51
C LEU A 166 1.84 -16.62 -17.01
N ALA A 167 2.53 -17.66 -17.50
CA ALA A 167 3.01 -17.77 -18.87
C ALA A 167 2.29 -18.88 -19.64
N ARG A 168 1.91 -18.61 -20.89
CA ARG A 168 1.48 -19.63 -21.83
C ARG A 168 2.71 -20.45 -22.28
N GLY A 169 2.99 -21.58 -21.80
CA GLY A 169 4.21 -22.35 -22.11
C GLY A 169 5.34 -22.01 -21.14
N ALA A 170 5.04 -22.18 -19.87
CA ALA A 170 6.04 -22.09 -18.81
C ALA A 170 7.22 -23.06 -19.08
N GLY A 171 8.43 -22.58 -18.86
CA GLY A 171 9.67 -23.28 -19.20
C GLY A 171 10.31 -22.75 -20.49
N LEU A 172 9.51 -22.32 -21.49
CA LEU A 172 9.98 -21.58 -22.65
C LEU A 172 9.91 -20.07 -22.42
N HIS A 173 8.89 -19.62 -21.67
CA HIS A 173 8.66 -18.22 -21.35
C HIS A 173 8.68 -18.00 -19.83
N SER A 174 9.36 -16.91 -19.39
CA SER A 174 9.51 -16.56 -17.97
C SER A 174 8.28 -15.82 -17.41
N GLY A 175 7.35 -15.36 -18.23
CA GLY A 175 6.16 -14.64 -17.81
C GLY A 175 6.46 -13.50 -16.82
N VAL A 176 5.77 -13.49 -15.67
CA VAL A 176 5.90 -12.47 -14.63
C VAL A 176 7.05 -12.73 -13.64
N GLN A 177 7.86 -13.79 -13.84
CA GLN A 177 9.02 -14.10 -12.97
C GLN A 177 9.97 -12.90 -12.83
N MET A 178 10.22 -12.16 -13.92
CA MET A 178 11.09 -10.98 -13.86
C MET A 178 10.50 -9.84 -13.03
N GLY A 179 9.17 -9.76 -12.93
CA GLY A 179 8.49 -8.82 -12.02
C GLY A 179 8.82 -9.10 -10.56
N GLN A 180 8.85 -10.38 -10.15
CA GLN A 180 9.26 -10.77 -8.80
C GLN A 180 10.72 -10.40 -8.51
N VAL A 181 11.63 -10.73 -9.43
CA VAL A 181 13.07 -10.39 -9.29
C VAL A 181 13.28 -8.88 -9.16
N THR A 182 12.50 -8.08 -9.90
CA THR A 182 12.59 -6.61 -9.80
C THR A 182 12.06 -6.10 -8.46
N ALA A 183 10.98 -6.69 -7.96
CA ALA A 183 10.36 -6.26 -6.71
C ALA A 183 11.18 -6.63 -5.45
N THR A 184 12.15 -7.56 -5.56
CA THR A 184 13.04 -7.97 -4.45
C THR A 184 14.32 -7.14 -4.35
N ARG A 185 14.58 -6.23 -5.28
CA ARG A 185 15.75 -5.33 -5.31
C ARG A 185 15.47 -3.98 -4.69
#